data_5a2a9740b2a490c844d1f93353dfc7ad
#
_entry.id   5a2a9740b2a490c844d1f93353dfc7ad
#
_cell.length_a   1.000
_cell.length_b   1.000
_cell.length_c   1.000
_cell.angle_alpha   90.00
_cell.angle_beta   90.00
_cell.angle_gamma   90.00
#
_symmetry.space_group_name_H-M   'P 1'
#
loop_
_entity.id
_entity.type
_entity.pdbx_description
1 polymer ?
#
loop_
_entity_poly.entity_id
_entity_poly.type
_entity_poly.pdbx_seq_one_letter_code
_entity_poly.pdbx_strand_id
1 'polypeptide(L)'
;MLVMSAKDICKSYGTDIIIEDVSFSVNKGDKVGIVGPNGAGKTTLLSIIAGENEPTSGDVFIRSGYVVGYLKQKDHFFSEGTVIEEAAKTFTHFYEMEEEISSLEKAISDTNNPKFDQDLEAYTHLMDEYKAMGGYSYKSELIGVLASMGFGADTHDKEISMLSGGEKTRLALACMMLQKPDILMLDEPTNHLDLKMLAW
;
A
#
# COMPACT_ATOMS: atom_id res chain seq x y z
N MET A 1 3.35 -18.21 12.48
CA MET A 1 1.89 -18.01 12.47
C MET A 1 1.44 -17.88 11.02
N LEU A 2 0.50 -18.73 10.57
CA LEU A 2 -0.01 -18.74 9.21
C LEU A 2 -0.72 -17.40 8.89
N VAL A 3 -0.34 -16.79 7.77
CA VAL A 3 -0.95 -15.54 7.27
C VAL A 3 -1.71 -15.76 5.97
N MET A 4 -1.24 -16.70 5.13
CA MET A 4 -1.84 -17.02 3.85
C MET A 4 -1.60 -18.48 3.50
N SER A 5 -2.53 -19.12 2.78
CA SER A 5 -2.29 -20.39 2.10
C SER A 5 -3.03 -20.45 0.77
N ALA A 6 -2.42 -21.08 -0.19
CA ALA A 6 -3.03 -21.51 -1.45
C ALA A 6 -3.11 -23.03 -1.43
N LYS A 7 -4.25 -23.59 -1.85
CA LYS A 7 -4.48 -25.03 -1.84
C LYS A 7 -5.09 -25.47 -3.17
N ASP A 8 -4.40 -26.40 -3.83
CA ASP A 8 -4.82 -27.09 -5.05
C ASP A 8 -5.24 -26.08 -6.17
N ILE A 9 -4.50 -24.95 -6.26
CA ILE A 9 -4.80 -23.88 -7.23
C ILE A 9 -4.53 -24.37 -8.63
N CYS A 10 -5.57 -24.35 -9.46
CA CYS A 10 -5.48 -24.55 -10.89
C CYS A 10 -6.04 -23.32 -11.62
N LYS A 11 -5.45 -22.98 -12.77
CA LYS A 11 -5.96 -21.93 -13.67
C LYS A 11 -5.79 -22.35 -15.12
N SER A 12 -6.90 -22.30 -15.86
CA SER A 12 -6.91 -22.50 -17.30
C SER A 12 -7.66 -21.39 -18.02
N TYR A 13 -7.28 -21.10 -19.24
CA TYR A 13 -7.98 -20.22 -20.16
C TYR A 13 -8.36 -21.04 -21.41
N GLY A 14 -9.63 -21.41 -21.51
CA GLY A 14 -10.11 -22.36 -22.50
C GLY A 14 -9.43 -23.72 -22.32
N THR A 15 -8.66 -24.15 -23.30
CA THR A 15 -7.91 -25.44 -23.29
C THR A 15 -6.50 -25.33 -22.69
N ASP A 16 -6.01 -24.10 -22.49
CA ASP A 16 -4.63 -23.87 -22.06
C ASP A 16 -4.55 -23.87 -20.54
N ILE A 17 -3.85 -24.84 -19.97
CA ILE A 17 -3.56 -24.92 -18.53
C ILE A 17 -2.36 -24.02 -18.25
N ILE A 18 -2.55 -23.02 -17.37
CA ILE A 18 -1.52 -22.07 -16.97
C ILE A 18 -0.91 -22.43 -15.62
N ILE A 19 -1.75 -22.91 -14.69
CA ILE A 19 -1.35 -23.31 -13.34
C ILE A 19 -2.05 -24.63 -13.06
N GLU A 20 -1.31 -25.59 -12.52
CA GLU A 20 -1.81 -26.92 -12.16
C GLU A 20 -1.35 -27.29 -10.77
N ASP A 21 -2.30 -27.58 -9.88
CA ASP A 21 -2.13 -28.15 -8.55
C ASP A 21 -1.06 -27.46 -7.68
N VAL A 22 -1.14 -26.13 -7.59
CA VAL A 22 -0.21 -25.34 -6.76
C VAL A 22 -0.74 -25.19 -5.34
N SER A 23 0.03 -25.73 -4.39
CA SER A 23 -0.28 -25.64 -2.96
C SER A 23 0.93 -25.18 -2.16
N PHE A 24 0.74 -24.13 -1.30
CA PHE A 24 1.76 -23.65 -0.39
C PHE A 24 1.15 -22.82 0.74
N SER A 25 1.97 -22.52 1.75
CA SER A 25 1.56 -21.68 2.88
C SER A 25 2.67 -20.69 3.24
N VAL A 26 2.26 -19.51 3.72
CA VAL A 26 3.15 -18.42 4.13
C VAL A 26 2.84 -18.04 5.57
N ASN A 27 3.89 -17.95 6.39
CA ASN A 27 3.80 -17.51 7.76
C ASN A 27 4.27 -16.06 7.90
N LYS A 28 3.92 -15.43 9.02
CA LYS A 28 4.38 -14.09 9.34
C LYS A 28 5.90 -14.01 9.36
N GLY A 29 6.46 -13.10 8.57
CA GLY A 29 7.89 -12.88 8.44
C GLY A 29 8.58 -13.75 7.39
N ASP A 30 7.85 -14.65 6.71
CA ASP A 30 8.42 -15.42 5.61
C ASP A 30 8.70 -14.49 4.41
N LYS A 31 9.81 -14.76 3.72
CA LYS A 31 10.14 -14.19 2.42
C LYS A 31 10.10 -15.30 1.38
N VAL A 32 9.15 -15.23 0.47
CA VAL A 32 8.88 -16.29 -0.53
C VAL A 32 9.20 -15.79 -1.93
N GLY A 33 10.01 -16.54 -2.67
CA GLY A 33 10.31 -16.27 -4.08
C GLY A 33 9.61 -17.27 -4.99
N ILE A 34 8.82 -16.76 -5.96
CA ILE A 34 8.22 -17.56 -7.03
C ILE A 34 9.14 -17.49 -8.24
N VAL A 35 9.73 -18.63 -8.60
CA VAL A 35 10.71 -18.74 -9.68
C VAL A 35 10.19 -19.66 -10.79
N GLY A 36 10.43 -19.25 -12.02
CA GLY A 36 10.03 -20.02 -13.21
C GLY A 36 10.28 -19.23 -14.48
N PRO A 37 10.23 -19.90 -15.66
CA PRO A 37 10.40 -19.25 -16.96
C PRO A 37 9.29 -18.21 -17.22
N ASN A 38 9.52 -17.36 -18.25
CA ASN A 38 8.48 -16.42 -18.70
C ASN A 38 7.30 -17.24 -19.25
N GLY A 39 6.08 -16.81 -18.89
CA GLY A 39 4.85 -17.53 -19.26
C GLY A 39 4.47 -18.69 -18.33
N ALA A 40 5.25 -19.00 -17.28
CA ALA A 40 4.93 -20.08 -16.33
C ALA A 40 3.77 -19.78 -15.36
N GLY A 41 3.04 -18.67 -15.56
CA GLY A 41 1.87 -18.34 -14.72
C GLY A 41 2.20 -17.61 -13.41
N LYS A 42 3.43 -17.10 -13.20
CA LYS A 42 3.80 -16.37 -11.97
C LYS A 42 2.88 -15.19 -11.68
N THR A 43 2.69 -14.28 -12.64
CA THR A 43 1.77 -13.14 -12.56
C THR A 43 0.33 -13.59 -12.33
N THR A 44 -0.10 -14.67 -13.00
CA THR A 44 -1.44 -15.24 -12.83
C THR A 44 -1.65 -15.76 -11.40
N LEU A 45 -0.65 -16.45 -10.84
CA LEU A 45 -0.70 -16.93 -9.45
C LEU A 45 -0.77 -15.76 -8.46
N LEU A 46 0.06 -14.72 -8.64
CA LEU A 46 0.03 -13.53 -7.78
C LEU A 46 -1.33 -12.81 -7.88
N SER A 47 -1.90 -12.67 -9.09
CA SER A 47 -3.22 -12.04 -9.27
C SER A 47 -4.36 -12.85 -8.63
N ILE A 48 -4.26 -14.19 -8.61
CA ILE A 48 -5.22 -15.06 -7.90
C ILE A 48 -5.10 -14.85 -6.39
N ILE A 49 -3.89 -14.82 -5.86
CA ILE A 49 -3.66 -14.58 -4.42
C ILE A 49 -4.14 -13.19 -4.01
N ALA A 50 -3.95 -12.18 -4.89
CA ALA A 50 -4.45 -10.83 -4.65
C ALA A 50 -5.96 -10.69 -4.71
N GLY A 51 -6.68 -11.75 -5.14
CA GLY A 51 -8.14 -11.72 -5.31
C GLY A 51 -8.62 -10.98 -6.55
N GLU A 52 -7.71 -10.64 -7.49
CA GLU A 52 -8.06 -9.96 -8.75
C GLU A 52 -8.51 -10.93 -9.85
N ASN A 53 -8.11 -12.19 -9.71
CA ASN A 53 -8.43 -13.24 -10.66
C ASN A 53 -8.92 -14.47 -9.91
N GLU A 54 -10.01 -15.07 -10.37
CA GLU A 54 -10.52 -16.31 -9.76
C GLU A 54 -9.74 -17.52 -10.28
N PRO A 55 -9.35 -18.49 -9.43
CA PRO A 55 -8.82 -19.75 -9.88
C PRO A 55 -9.90 -20.57 -10.61
N THR A 56 -9.52 -21.51 -11.47
CA THR A 56 -10.46 -22.50 -12.07
C THR A 56 -10.88 -23.51 -11.02
N SER A 57 -9.97 -23.89 -10.12
CA SER A 57 -10.24 -24.70 -8.93
C SER A 57 -9.19 -24.41 -7.86
N GLY A 58 -9.46 -24.86 -6.63
CA GLY A 58 -8.63 -24.61 -5.46
C GLY A 58 -9.04 -23.34 -4.71
N ASP A 59 -8.45 -23.14 -3.55
CA ASP A 59 -8.81 -22.07 -2.63
C ASP A 59 -7.59 -21.27 -2.17
N VAL A 60 -7.78 -19.94 -2.03
CA VAL A 60 -6.83 -19.04 -1.39
C VAL A 60 -7.41 -18.61 -0.04
N PHE A 61 -6.66 -18.83 1.00
CA PHE A 61 -6.96 -18.33 2.34
C PHE A 61 -6.00 -17.20 2.70
N ILE A 62 -6.54 -16.05 3.06
CA ILE A 62 -5.82 -14.94 3.69
C ILE A 62 -6.45 -14.70 5.05
N ARG A 63 -5.62 -14.54 6.06
CA ARG A 63 -6.08 -14.30 7.43
C ARG A 63 -6.94 -13.04 7.48
N SER A 64 -8.11 -13.16 8.14
CA SER A 64 -9.03 -12.02 8.31
C SER A 64 -8.36 -10.82 8.96
N GLY A 65 -8.61 -9.62 8.43
CA GLY A 65 -8.03 -8.37 8.88
C GLY A 65 -6.62 -8.07 8.33
N TYR A 66 -6.04 -8.96 7.50
CA TYR A 66 -4.76 -8.70 6.85
C TYR A 66 -4.95 -7.97 5.53
N VAL A 67 -4.13 -6.94 5.34
CA VAL A 67 -4.10 -6.12 4.11
C VAL A 67 -3.04 -6.68 3.16
N VAL A 68 -3.46 -6.91 1.92
CA VAL A 68 -2.56 -7.38 0.84
C VAL A 68 -2.21 -6.20 -0.05
N GLY A 69 -0.92 -5.93 -0.18
CA GLY A 69 -0.38 -5.03 -1.19
C GLY A 69 0.14 -5.83 -2.40
N TYR A 70 -0.31 -5.51 -3.59
CA TYR A 70 0.15 -6.16 -4.81
C TYR A 70 0.66 -5.13 -5.83
N LEU A 71 1.97 -5.16 -6.09
CA LEU A 71 2.62 -4.33 -7.10
C LEU A 71 2.76 -5.12 -8.40
N LYS A 72 2.01 -4.72 -9.42
CA LYS A 72 2.03 -5.32 -10.75
C LYS A 72 3.17 -4.75 -11.59
N GLN A 73 3.62 -5.54 -12.56
CA GLN A 73 4.71 -5.16 -13.47
C GLN A 73 4.42 -3.92 -14.32
N LYS A 74 3.15 -3.63 -14.68
CA LYS A 74 2.79 -2.64 -15.70
C LYS A 74 1.75 -1.58 -15.30
N ASP A 75 1.06 -1.75 -14.19
CA ASP A 75 -0.09 -0.88 -13.86
C ASP A 75 0.29 0.18 -12.83
N HIS A 76 1.07 1.18 -13.26
CA HIS A 76 1.24 2.39 -12.47
C HIS A 76 0.31 3.48 -13.03
N PHE A 77 -0.99 3.33 -12.74
CA PHE A 77 -1.95 4.40 -13.00
C PHE A 77 -1.81 5.45 -11.90
N PHE A 78 -0.96 6.42 -12.15
CA PHE A 78 -0.91 7.62 -11.32
C PHE A 78 -1.89 8.63 -11.89
N SER A 79 -2.56 9.37 -11.00
CA SER A 79 -3.24 10.59 -11.37
C SER A 79 -2.22 11.67 -11.79
N GLU A 80 -2.70 12.76 -12.35
CA GLU A 80 -1.90 13.97 -12.52
C GLU A 80 -1.48 14.51 -11.14
N GLY A 81 -0.30 15.11 -11.06
CA GLY A 81 0.23 15.70 -9.84
C GLY A 81 1.71 15.39 -9.63
N THR A 82 2.20 15.74 -8.45
CA THR A 82 3.59 15.59 -8.05
C THR A 82 3.85 14.31 -7.27
N VAL A 83 5.12 13.96 -7.11
CA VAL A 83 5.57 12.78 -6.35
C VAL A 83 5.02 12.82 -4.92
N ILE A 84 5.13 13.98 -4.25
CA ILE A 84 4.69 14.10 -2.85
C ILE A 84 3.17 14.04 -2.71
N GLU A 85 2.44 14.68 -3.65
CA GLU A 85 0.98 14.65 -3.64
C GLU A 85 0.44 13.23 -3.80
N GLU A 86 1.03 12.44 -4.70
CA GLU A 86 0.61 11.06 -4.90
C GLU A 86 0.84 10.20 -3.64
N ALA A 87 2.03 10.29 -3.07
CA ALA A 87 2.35 9.55 -1.84
C ALA A 87 1.49 10.01 -0.64
N ALA A 88 1.18 11.32 -0.58
CA ALA A 88 0.34 11.90 0.47
C ALA A 88 -1.11 11.41 0.45
N LYS A 89 -1.62 10.91 -0.70
CA LYS A 89 -2.97 10.32 -0.79
C LYS A 89 -3.20 9.17 0.19
N THR A 90 -2.15 8.43 0.53
CA THR A 90 -2.21 7.37 1.54
C THR A 90 -2.64 7.89 2.91
N PHE A 91 -2.41 9.16 3.17
CA PHE A 91 -2.67 9.83 4.45
C PHE A 91 -3.84 10.81 4.40
N THR A 92 -4.73 10.72 3.40
CA THR A 92 -5.89 11.62 3.24
C THR A 92 -6.70 11.74 4.53
N HIS A 93 -6.89 10.63 5.27
CA HIS A 93 -7.59 10.62 6.55
C HIS A 93 -6.94 11.54 7.61
N PHE A 94 -5.60 11.67 7.62
CA PHE A 94 -4.94 12.59 8.57
C PHE A 94 -5.16 14.05 8.18
N TYR A 95 -5.20 14.37 6.88
CA TYR A 95 -5.52 15.73 6.44
C TYR A 95 -6.97 16.11 6.81
N GLU A 96 -7.92 15.18 6.63
CA GLU A 96 -9.31 15.37 7.05
C GLU A 96 -9.42 15.58 8.56
N MET A 97 -8.69 14.77 9.35
CA MET A 97 -8.63 14.95 10.81
C MET A 97 -8.00 16.29 11.20
N GLU A 98 -6.91 16.72 10.55
CA GLU A 98 -6.27 18.03 10.81
C GLU A 98 -7.22 19.19 10.52
N GLU A 99 -8.03 19.12 9.46
CA GLU A 99 -9.06 20.12 9.15
C GLU A 99 -10.17 20.17 10.21
N GLU A 100 -10.64 19.00 10.66
CA GLU A 100 -11.65 18.89 11.69
C GLU A 100 -11.13 19.39 13.05
N ILE A 101 -9.90 19.01 13.44
CA ILE A 101 -9.21 19.51 14.63
C ILE A 101 -9.15 21.05 14.60
N SER A 102 -8.71 21.63 13.46
CA SER A 102 -8.62 23.07 13.30
C SER A 102 -9.98 23.76 13.40
N SER A 103 -11.05 23.13 12.92
CA SER A 103 -12.41 23.63 13.04
C SER A 103 -12.89 23.64 14.48
N LEU A 104 -12.65 22.53 15.21
CA LEU A 104 -13.01 22.43 16.62
C LEU A 104 -12.19 23.38 17.51
N GLU A 105 -10.89 23.57 17.22
CA GLU A 105 -10.06 24.57 17.92
C GLU A 105 -10.63 25.98 17.82
N LYS A 106 -11.13 26.37 16.64
CA LYS A 106 -11.81 27.67 16.43
C LYS A 106 -13.11 27.75 17.23
N ALA A 107 -13.90 26.66 17.22
CA ALA A 107 -15.18 26.61 17.93
C ALA A 107 -15.01 26.72 19.45
N ILE A 108 -14.04 26.02 20.04
CA ILE A 108 -13.76 26.08 21.49
C ILE A 108 -13.05 27.39 21.89
N SER A 109 -12.45 28.11 20.94
CA SER A 109 -11.87 29.43 21.20
C SER A 109 -12.91 30.57 21.26
N ASP A 110 -14.12 30.32 20.76
CA ASP A 110 -15.23 31.28 20.85
C ASP A 110 -15.88 31.21 22.22
N THR A 111 -15.71 32.26 23.01
CA THR A 111 -16.28 32.39 24.38
C THR A 111 -17.82 32.39 24.41
N ASN A 112 -18.48 32.63 23.27
CA ASN A 112 -19.94 32.63 23.13
C ASN A 112 -20.49 31.32 22.50
N ASN A 113 -19.68 30.31 22.32
CA ASN A 113 -20.09 29.07 21.71
C ASN A 113 -21.12 28.31 22.57
N PRO A 114 -22.38 28.17 22.11
CA PRO A 114 -23.42 27.48 22.88
C PRO A 114 -23.20 25.98 22.98
N LYS A 115 -22.26 25.42 22.18
CA LYS A 115 -21.90 23.99 22.12
C LYS A 115 -20.51 23.71 22.68
N PHE A 116 -19.94 24.63 23.45
CA PHE A 116 -18.56 24.54 23.93
C PHE A 116 -18.21 23.17 24.54
N ASP A 117 -19.04 22.64 25.44
CA ASP A 117 -18.77 21.35 26.10
C ASP A 117 -18.77 20.18 25.10
N GLN A 118 -19.68 20.20 24.13
CA GLN A 118 -19.74 19.17 23.08
C GLN A 118 -18.53 19.23 22.16
N ASP A 119 -18.16 20.44 21.72
CA ASP A 119 -17.03 20.65 20.82
C ASP A 119 -15.70 20.34 21.53
N LEU A 120 -15.60 20.59 22.83
CA LEU A 120 -14.44 20.22 23.63
C LEU A 120 -14.29 18.70 23.80
N GLU A 121 -15.39 17.99 24.01
CA GLU A 121 -15.40 16.53 24.06
C GLU A 121 -15.00 15.93 22.70
N ALA A 122 -15.57 16.43 21.61
CA ALA A 122 -15.25 16.00 20.24
C ALA A 122 -13.76 16.27 19.91
N TYR A 123 -13.25 17.46 20.24
CA TYR A 123 -11.84 17.80 20.07
C TYR A 123 -10.91 16.83 20.82
N THR A 124 -11.24 16.57 22.09
CA THR A 124 -10.40 15.69 22.93
C THR A 124 -10.36 14.28 22.36
N HIS A 125 -11.53 13.75 21.96
CA HIS A 125 -11.63 12.41 21.35
C HIS A 125 -10.83 12.34 20.04
N LEU A 126 -11.03 13.30 19.15
CA LEU A 126 -10.35 13.35 17.85
C LEU A 126 -8.82 13.49 17.99
N MET A 127 -8.36 14.28 18.97
CA MET A 127 -6.93 14.41 19.27
C MET A 127 -6.32 13.11 19.79
N ASP A 128 -7.03 12.37 20.64
CA ASP A 128 -6.58 11.06 21.14
C ASP A 128 -6.52 10.04 19.99
N GLU A 129 -7.51 10.03 19.10
CA GLU A 129 -7.53 9.16 17.91
C GLU A 129 -6.38 9.52 16.95
N TYR A 130 -6.22 10.80 16.61
CA TYR A 130 -5.14 11.31 15.78
C TYR A 130 -3.77 10.89 16.31
N LYS A 131 -3.55 11.03 17.60
CA LYS A 131 -2.32 10.59 18.27
C LYS A 131 -2.14 9.07 18.21
N ALA A 132 -3.19 8.30 18.52
CA ALA A 132 -3.14 6.84 18.52
C ALA A 132 -2.84 6.25 17.13
N MET A 133 -3.32 6.89 16.07
CA MET A 133 -3.06 6.52 14.69
C MET A 133 -1.68 6.97 14.18
N GLY A 134 -0.94 7.79 14.93
CA GLY A 134 0.39 8.28 14.55
C GLY A 134 0.37 9.60 13.77
N GLY A 135 -0.67 10.42 13.94
CA GLY A 135 -0.87 11.69 13.24
C GLY A 135 0.31 12.67 13.37
N TYR A 136 1.07 12.62 14.48
CA TYR A 136 2.26 13.47 14.63
C TYR A 136 3.48 12.98 13.84
N SER A 137 3.48 11.75 13.34
CA SER A 137 4.65 11.14 12.68
C SER A 137 4.48 10.86 11.19
N TYR A 138 3.24 10.86 10.68
CA TYR A 138 2.98 10.46 9.29
C TYR A 138 3.72 11.31 8.24
N LYS A 139 3.89 12.63 8.47
CA LYS A 139 4.65 13.51 7.56
C LYS A 139 6.12 13.12 7.49
N SER A 140 6.72 12.76 8.63
CA SER A 140 8.10 12.29 8.67
C SER A 140 8.24 10.90 8.05
N GLU A 141 7.25 10.03 8.23
CA GLU A 141 7.20 8.71 7.61
C GLU A 141 7.09 8.82 6.09
N LEU A 142 6.19 9.67 5.58
CA LEU A 142 6.05 9.98 4.16
C LEU A 142 7.40 10.37 3.53
N ILE A 143 8.07 11.37 4.11
CA ILE A 143 9.37 11.85 3.63
C ILE A 143 10.44 10.76 3.72
N GLY A 144 10.47 10.01 4.82
CA GLY A 144 11.44 8.92 5.03
C GLY A 144 11.30 7.80 3.99
N VAL A 145 10.07 7.38 3.69
CA VAL A 145 9.81 6.35 2.68
C VAL A 145 10.16 6.87 1.28
N LEU A 146 9.76 8.08 0.91
CA LEU A 146 10.13 8.69 -0.36
C LEU A 146 11.65 8.76 -0.53
N ALA A 147 12.37 9.23 0.48
CA ALA A 147 13.83 9.31 0.45
C ALA A 147 14.47 7.92 0.29
N SER A 148 13.95 6.88 0.97
CA SER A 148 14.44 5.50 0.84
C SER A 148 14.27 4.93 -0.57
N MET A 149 13.27 5.41 -1.31
CA MET A 149 12.98 5.04 -2.71
C MET A 149 13.69 5.96 -3.73
N GLY A 150 14.60 6.84 -3.26
CA GLY A 150 15.41 7.71 -4.10
C GLY A 150 14.72 9.00 -4.52
N PHE A 151 13.64 9.39 -3.83
CA PHE A 151 12.97 10.68 -3.98
C PHE A 151 13.44 11.63 -2.86
N GLY A 152 14.49 12.42 -3.13
CA GLY A 152 14.94 13.47 -2.24
C GLY A 152 14.01 14.68 -2.26
N ALA A 153 14.24 15.64 -1.35
CA ALA A 153 13.44 16.86 -1.25
C ALA A 153 13.37 17.67 -2.55
N ASP A 154 14.42 17.61 -3.37
CA ASP A 154 14.51 18.24 -4.68
C ASP A 154 13.62 17.61 -5.76
N THR A 155 13.08 16.41 -5.49
CA THR A 155 12.23 15.66 -6.43
C THR A 155 10.77 15.59 -5.99
N HIS A 156 10.43 16.09 -4.81
CA HIS A 156 9.07 15.99 -4.27
C HIS A 156 8.02 16.71 -5.15
N ASP A 157 8.38 17.89 -5.69
CA ASP A 157 7.51 18.69 -6.55
C ASP A 157 7.62 18.30 -8.04
N LYS A 158 8.37 17.22 -8.35
CA LYS A 158 8.50 16.73 -9.72
C LYS A 158 7.18 16.12 -10.18
N GLU A 159 6.72 16.54 -11.35
CA GLU A 159 5.53 15.98 -11.98
C GLU A 159 5.72 14.49 -12.29
N ILE A 160 4.72 13.68 -11.97
CA ILE A 160 4.75 12.22 -12.20
C ILE A 160 4.88 11.89 -13.70
N SER A 161 4.33 12.74 -14.55
CA SER A 161 4.46 12.65 -16.00
C SER A 161 5.92 12.63 -16.48
N MET A 162 6.80 13.34 -15.76
CA MET A 162 8.23 13.44 -16.06
C MET A 162 9.08 12.30 -15.50
N LEU A 163 8.48 11.39 -14.74
CA LEU A 163 9.17 10.25 -14.18
C LEU A 163 9.45 9.19 -15.25
N SER A 164 10.65 8.61 -15.22
CA SER A 164 10.98 7.40 -15.97
C SER A 164 10.15 6.21 -15.46
N GLY A 165 10.06 5.14 -16.26
CA GLY A 165 9.35 3.92 -15.86
C GLY A 165 9.85 3.34 -14.52
N GLY A 166 11.18 3.33 -14.31
CA GLY A 166 11.77 2.87 -13.05
C GLY A 166 11.44 3.78 -11.86
N GLU A 167 11.41 5.12 -12.05
CA GLU A 167 10.97 6.06 -11.02
C GLU A 167 9.50 5.85 -10.67
N LYS A 168 8.64 5.63 -11.67
CA LYS A 168 7.22 5.32 -11.44
C LYS A 168 7.04 4.04 -10.63
N THR A 169 7.80 2.99 -10.94
CA THR A 169 7.77 1.74 -10.15
C THR A 169 8.20 1.99 -8.70
N ARG A 170 9.27 2.78 -8.48
CA ARG A 170 9.71 3.12 -7.11
C ARG A 170 8.68 3.95 -6.36
N LEU A 171 8.02 4.91 -7.03
CA LEU A 171 6.94 5.69 -6.43
C LEU A 171 5.75 4.79 -6.03
N ALA A 172 5.34 3.87 -6.92
CA ALA A 172 4.28 2.91 -6.61
C ALA A 172 4.63 2.04 -5.40
N LEU A 173 5.88 1.58 -5.33
CA LEU A 173 6.36 0.83 -4.17
C LEU A 173 6.36 1.68 -2.89
N ALA A 174 6.78 2.97 -2.98
CA ALA A 174 6.71 3.88 -1.86
C ALA A 174 5.28 4.05 -1.34
N CYS A 175 4.32 4.32 -2.23
CA CYS A 175 2.90 4.43 -1.88
C CYS A 175 2.36 3.15 -1.23
N MET A 176 2.77 1.99 -1.74
CA MET A 176 2.37 0.70 -1.18
C MET A 176 2.97 0.46 0.21
N MET A 177 4.25 0.82 0.42
CA MET A 177 4.89 0.70 1.75
C MET A 177 4.23 1.60 2.79
N LEU A 178 3.81 2.80 2.40
CA LEU A 178 3.09 3.74 3.26
C LEU A 178 1.72 3.20 3.72
N GLN A 179 1.09 2.33 2.92
CA GLN A 179 -0.15 1.61 3.31
C GLN A 179 0.09 0.52 4.36
N LYS A 180 1.35 0.16 4.64
CA LYS A 180 1.75 -0.86 5.63
C LYS A 180 1.01 -2.20 5.46
N PRO A 181 1.05 -2.81 4.26
CA PRO A 181 0.37 -4.08 4.06
C PRO A 181 0.98 -5.18 4.91
N ASP A 182 0.15 -6.11 5.38
CA ASP A 182 0.59 -7.31 6.11
C ASP A 182 1.27 -8.34 5.20
N ILE A 183 0.86 -8.36 3.94
CA ILE A 183 1.43 -9.20 2.87
C ILE A 183 1.77 -8.28 1.70
N LEU A 184 3.05 -8.24 1.34
CA LEU A 184 3.52 -7.51 0.16
C LEU A 184 3.85 -8.49 -0.96
N MET A 185 3.20 -8.34 -2.10
CA MET A 185 3.46 -9.12 -3.31
C MET A 185 4.03 -8.23 -4.40
N LEU A 186 5.16 -8.65 -4.97
CA LEU A 186 5.87 -7.91 -6.01
C LEU A 186 6.02 -8.80 -7.25
N ASP A 187 5.52 -8.34 -8.39
CA ASP A 187 5.67 -9.04 -9.67
C ASP A 187 6.85 -8.47 -10.46
N GLU A 188 7.89 -9.29 -10.66
CA GLU A 188 9.15 -8.94 -11.34
C GLU A 188 9.84 -7.66 -10.81
N PRO A 189 10.04 -7.50 -9.50
CA PRO A 189 10.54 -6.24 -8.92
C PRO A 189 11.97 -5.90 -9.36
N THR A 190 12.75 -6.90 -9.80
CA THR A 190 14.17 -6.74 -10.17
C THR A 190 14.40 -5.94 -11.43
N ASN A 191 13.39 -5.76 -12.29
CA ASN A 191 13.52 -5.02 -13.54
C ASN A 191 13.73 -3.52 -13.34
N HIS A 192 13.41 -2.99 -12.13
CA HIS A 192 13.40 -1.55 -11.86
C HIS A 192 13.94 -1.17 -10.46
N LEU A 193 14.35 -2.14 -9.64
CA LEU A 193 14.87 -1.92 -8.29
C LEU A 193 16.33 -2.34 -8.20
N ASP A 194 17.17 -1.50 -7.61
CA ASP A 194 18.54 -1.86 -7.25
C ASP A 194 18.54 -2.92 -6.15
N LEU A 195 19.53 -3.84 -6.20
CA LEU A 195 19.71 -4.89 -5.18
C LEU A 195 19.75 -4.35 -3.74
N LYS A 196 20.15 -3.10 -3.55
CA LYS A 196 20.16 -2.44 -2.24
C LYS A 196 18.75 -2.11 -1.73
N MET A 197 17.80 -1.89 -2.62
CA MET A 197 16.39 -1.60 -2.26
C MET A 197 15.61 -2.88 -1.94
N LEU A 198 16.07 -4.04 -2.41
CA LEU A 198 15.47 -5.35 -2.10
C LEU A 198 15.95 -5.95 -0.77
N ALA A 199 16.87 -5.31 -0.07
CA ALA A 199 17.45 -5.79 1.20
C ALA A 199 16.66 -5.37 2.45
N TRP A 200 15.44 -4.83 2.26
CA TRP A 200 14.52 -4.46 3.35
C TRP A 200 13.71 -5.65 3.86
#